data_07bef0e851810be5be4db887f74998d0
#
_entry.id   07bef0e851810be5be4db887f74998d0
#
_cell.length_a   1.000
_cell.length_b   1.000
_cell.length_c   1.000
_cell.angle_alpha   90.00
_cell.angle_beta   90.00
_cell.angle_gamma   90.00
#
_symmetry.space_group_name_H-M   'P 1'
#
loop_
_entity.id
_entity.type
_entity.pdbx_description
1 polymer ?
#
loop_
_entity_poly.entity_id
_entity_poly.type
_entity_poly.pdbx_seq_one_letter_code
_entity_poly.pdbx_strand_id
1 'polypeptide(L)'
;MPKGATKEVPDIMLIRYACYLIAQNGDPKKEQIAFAQSYFAIQTRKQELLEDRILLIERLTARERLAATETELSKNIYERGVDNKSFATMRSKGDGALFGGHNTSAMKRKLGIPENKPLADFLPTITITAKQLATENYQL
;
A
#
# COMPACT_ATOMS: atom_id res chain seq x y z
N MET A 1 -21.86 -42.34 40.14
CA MET A 1 -21.02 -41.20 40.54
C MET A 1 -21.93 -40.10 41.05
N PRO A 2 -21.66 -39.48 42.20
CA PRO A 2 -22.52 -38.40 42.68
C PRO A 2 -22.46 -37.22 41.75
N LYS A 3 -23.63 -36.74 41.28
CA LYS A 3 -23.78 -35.51 40.51
C LYS A 3 -23.36 -34.35 41.41
N GLY A 4 -22.25 -33.65 41.10
CA GLY A 4 -21.84 -32.43 41.76
C GLY A 4 -20.44 -32.42 42.40
N ALA A 5 -19.59 -33.44 42.14
CA ALA A 5 -18.19 -33.37 42.56
C ALA A 5 -17.42 -32.38 41.69
N THR A 6 -17.09 -31.20 42.22
CA THR A 6 -16.14 -30.24 41.66
C THR A 6 -14.72 -30.65 41.99
N LYS A 7 -13.86 -30.71 40.99
CA LYS A 7 -12.42 -30.92 41.13
C LYS A 7 -11.71 -29.61 40.85
N GLU A 8 -10.91 -29.12 41.76
CA GLU A 8 -10.01 -28.00 41.51
C GLU A 8 -8.91 -28.44 40.55
N VAL A 9 -8.76 -27.71 39.45
CA VAL A 9 -7.72 -27.93 38.48
C VAL A 9 -6.89 -26.65 38.39
N PRO A 10 -5.55 -26.74 38.47
CA PRO A 10 -4.70 -25.57 38.32
C PRO A 10 -4.92 -24.95 36.92
N ASP A 11 -5.18 -23.66 36.90
CA ASP A 11 -5.35 -22.89 35.68
C ASP A 11 -4.24 -21.83 35.55
N ILE A 12 -3.82 -21.52 34.33
CA ILE A 12 -2.75 -20.58 34.06
C ILE A 12 -3.28 -19.54 33.07
N MET A 13 -3.23 -18.29 33.47
CA MET A 13 -3.57 -17.18 32.59
C MET A 13 -2.42 -16.94 31.57
N LEU A 14 -2.71 -17.05 30.30
CA LEU A 14 -1.75 -16.86 29.21
C LEU A 14 -2.05 -15.60 28.41
N ILE A 15 -0.99 -14.90 28.00
CA ILE A 15 -1.11 -13.84 26.99
C ILE A 15 -1.48 -14.43 25.63
N ARG A 16 -2.14 -13.65 24.78
CA ARG A 16 -2.63 -14.09 23.45
C ARG A 16 -1.54 -14.71 22.58
N TYR A 17 -0.32 -14.17 22.62
CA TYR A 17 0.82 -14.70 21.86
C TYR A 17 1.23 -16.10 22.33
N ALA A 18 1.24 -16.35 23.64
CA ALA A 18 1.52 -17.69 24.16
C ALA A 18 0.44 -18.70 23.73
N CYS A 19 -0.84 -18.30 23.76
CA CYS A 19 -1.95 -19.13 23.25
C CYS A 19 -1.77 -19.47 21.76
N TYR A 20 -1.32 -18.51 20.95
CA TYR A 20 -1.01 -18.72 19.54
C TYR A 20 0.10 -19.75 19.33
N LEU A 21 1.21 -19.64 20.06
CA LEU A 21 2.31 -20.60 19.97
C LEU A 21 1.90 -22.01 20.39
N ILE A 22 1.10 -22.13 21.46
CA ILE A 22 0.57 -23.42 21.91
C ILE A 22 -0.36 -24.02 20.85
N ALA A 23 -1.24 -23.20 20.26
CA ALA A 23 -2.12 -23.67 19.20
C ALA A 23 -1.35 -24.16 17.98
N GLN A 24 -0.31 -23.42 17.54
CA GLN A 24 0.50 -23.83 16.39
C GLN A 24 1.27 -25.14 16.59
N ASN A 25 1.74 -25.39 17.80
CA ASN A 25 2.55 -26.58 18.13
C ASN A 25 1.73 -27.74 18.76
N GLY A 26 0.44 -27.52 18.98
CA GLY A 26 -0.44 -28.51 19.58
C GLY A 26 -0.95 -29.56 18.59
N ASP A 27 -1.40 -30.69 19.13
CA ASP A 27 -1.97 -31.78 18.34
C ASP A 27 -3.35 -31.36 17.76
N PRO A 28 -3.49 -31.24 16.44
CA PRO A 28 -4.74 -30.82 15.78
C PRO A 28 -5.89 -31.83 15.92
N LYS A 29 -5.63 -33.04 16.41
CA LYS A 29 -6.67 -34.03 16.72
C LYS A 29 -7.46 -33.66 17.99
N LYS A 30 -6.91 -32.79 18.83
CA LYS A 30 -7.61 -32.26 19.98
C LYS A 30 -8.53 -31.11 19.54
N GLU A 31 -9.81 -31.21 19.85
CA GLU A 31 -10.82 -30.24 19.42
C GLU A 31 -10.48 -28.79 19.83
N GLN A 32 -9.97 -28.57 21.04
CA GLN A 32 -9.57 -27.25 21.53
C GLN A 32 -8.41 -26.67 20.72
N ILE A 33 -7.45 -27.49 20.31
CA ILE A 33 -6.32 -27.06 19.50
C ILE A 33 -6.77 -26.76 18.07
N ALA A 34 -7.59 -27.63 17.46
CA ALA A 34 -8.14 -27.38 16.13
C ALA A 34 -8.97 -26.09 16.07
N PHE A 35 -9.78 -25.83 17.09
CA PHE A 35 -10.54 -24.60 17.22
C PHE A 35 -9.60 -23.39 17.33
N ALA A 36 -8.58 -23.44 18.19
CA ALA A 36 -7.62 -22.35 18.38
C ALA A 36 -6.81 -22.08 17.09
N GLN A 37 -6.38 -23.12 16.38
CA GLN A 37 -5.70 -22.99 15.09
C GLN A 37 -6.59 -22.29 14.05
N SER A 38 -7.85 -22.70 13.94
CA SER A 38 -8.83 -22.08 13.05
C SER A 38 -9.09 -20.62 13.40
N TYR A 39 -9.26 -20.31 14.69
CA TYR A 39 -9.43 -18.95 15.18
C TYR A 39 -8.24 -18.06 14.79
N PHE A 40 -7.01 -18.49 15.04
CA PHE A 40 -5.82 -17.70 14.73
C PHE A 40 -5.62 -17.54 13.21
N ALA A 41 -5.90 -18.58 12.41
CA ALA A 41 -5.85 -18.49 10.95
C ALA A 41 -6.83 -17.42 10.41
N ILE A 42 -8.05 -17.39 10.93
CA ILE A 42 -9.06 -16.37 10.56
C ILE A 42 -8.59 -14.97 10.97
N GLN A 43 -8.02 -14.80 12.17
CA GLN A 43 -7.54 -13.48 12.62
C GLN A 43 -6.35 -13.00 11.78
N THR A 44 -5.42 -13.87 11.43
CA THR A 44 -4.30 -13.54 10.53
C THR A 44 -4.83 -13.09 9.17
N ARG A 45 -5.77 -13.84 8.58
CA ARG A 45 -6.35 -13.46 7.29
C ARG A 45 -7.09 -12.11 7.32
N LYS A 46 -7.80 -11.82 8.41
CA LYS A 46 -8.43 -10.50 8.60
C LYS A 46 -7.39 -9.38 8.66
N GLN A 47 -6.28 -9.61 9.35
CA GLN A 47 -5.19 -8.63 9.45
C GLN A 47 -4.55 -8.35 8.09
N GLU A 48 -4.22 -9.40 7.31
CA GLU A 48 -3.71 -9.27 5.94
C GLU A 48 -4.63 -8.41 5.07
N LEU A 49 -5.94 -8.68 5.09
CA LEU A 49 -6.91 -7.91 4.33
C LEU A 49 -7.01 -6.45 4.76
N LEU A 50 -6.81 -6.15 6.04
CA LEU A 50 -6.77 -4.77 6.53
C LEU A 50 -5.51 -4.05 6.06
N GLU A 51 -4.36 -4.70 6.12
CA GLU A 51 -3.08 -4.17 5.64
C GLU A 51 -3.13 -3.86 4.14
N ASP A 52 -3.65 -4.79 3.32
CA ASP A 52 -3.84 -4.58 1.89
C ASP A 52 -4.75 -3.37 1.60
N ARG A 53 -5.82 -3.19 2.38
CA ARG A 53 -6.71 -2.04 2.25
C ARG A 53 -6.03 -0.73 2.62
N ILE A 54 -5.24 -0.70 3.69
CA ILE A 54 -4.48 0.49 4.10
C ILE A 54 -3.51 0.89 2.99
N LEU A 55 -2.73 -0.05 2.47
CA LEU A 55 -1.80 0.21 1.37
C LEU A 55 -2.50 0.73 0.11
N LEU A 56 -3.68 0.20 -0.20
CA LEU A 56 -4.48 0.69 -1.32
C LEU A 56 -4.96 2.13 -1.10
N ILE A 57 -5.46 2.45 0.09
CA ILE A 57 -5.91 3.81 0.44
C ILE A 57 -4.74 4.79 0.37
N GLU A 58 -3.59 4.46 0.93
CA GLU A 58 -2.38 5.29 0.86
C GLU A 58 -1.98 5.57 -0.59
N ARG A 59 -2.03 4.56 -1.44
CA ARG A 59 -1.72 4.70 -2.86
C ARG A 59 -2.71 5.61 -3.58
N LEU A 60 -4.01 5.44 -3.35
CA LEU A 60 -5.06 6.28 -3.93
C LEU A 60 -4.89 7.75 -3.48
N THR A 61 -4.65 7.98 -2.20
CA THR A 61 -4.41 9.33 -1.65
C THR A 61 -3.17 9.97 -2.27
N ALA A 62 -2.07 9.24 -2.41
CA ALA A 62 -0.86 9.74 -3.06
C ALA A 62 -1.12 10.10 -4.54
N ARG A 63 -1.93 9.29 -5.24
CA ARG A 63 -2.31 9.54 -6.64
C ARG A 63 -3.19 10.77 -6.80
N GLU A 64 -4.15 10.98 -5.90
CA GLU A 64 -5.00 12.17 -5.88
C GLU A 64 -4.19 13.45 -5.63
N ARG A 65 -3.28 13.42 -4.67
CA ARG A 65 -2.38 14.55 -4.38
C ARG A 65 -1.50 14.88 -5.58
N LEU A 66 -0.89 13.89 -6.20
CA LEU A 66 -0.11 14.10 -7.41
C LEU A 66 -0.94 14.73 -8.53
N ALA A 67 -2.16 14.27 -8.75
CA ALA A 67 -3.04 14.83 -9.79
C ALA A 67 -3.41 16.30 -9.50
N ALA A 68 -3.68 16.64 -8.24
CA ALA A 68 -3.94 18.01 -7.83
C ALA A 68 -2.72 18.92 -8.06
N THR A 69 -1.53 18.48 -7.63
CA THR A 69 -0.27 19.22 -7.82
C THR A 69 0.09 19.40 -9.30
N GLU A 70 -0.08 18.35 -10.13
CA GLU A 70 0.14 18.45 -11.59
C GLU A 70 -0.85 19.42 -12.27
N THR A 71 -2.08 19.48 -11.77
CA THR A 71 -3.11 20.42 -12.28
C THR A 71 -2.75 21.85 -11.92
N GLU A 72 -2.35 22.11 -10.69
CA GLU A 72 -1.92 23.42 -10.23
C GLU A 72 -0.67 23.91 -10.96
N LEU A 73 0.34 23.05 -11.12
CA LEU A 73 1.53 23.37 -11.90
C LEU A 73 1.14 23.72 -13.36
N SER A 74 0.25 22.96 -13.97
CA SER A 74 -0.22 23.22 -15.32
C SER A 74 -0.87 24.60 -15.42
N LYS A 75 -1.75 24.95 -14.47
CA LYS A 75 -2.40 26.25 -14.41
C LYS A 75 -1.37 27.39 -14.29
N ASN A 76 -0.44 27.29 -13.36
CA ASN A 76 0.60 28.30 -13.12
C ASN A 76 1.50 28.52 -14.36
N ILE A 77 1.82 27.45 -15.07
CA ILE A 77 2.64 27.50 -16.30
C ILE A 77 1.86 28.19 -17.43
N TYR A 78 0.58 27.85 -17.63
CA TYR A 78 -0.26 28.50 -18.66
C TYR A 78 -0.49 29.99 -18.35
N GLU A 79 -0.70 30.38 -17.09
CA GLU A 79 -0.84 31.77 -16.69
C GLU A 79 0.43 32.60 -16.95
N ARG A 80 1.61 31.95 -16.95
CA ARG A 80 2.89 32.57 -17.33
C ARG A 80 3.15 32.59 -18.85
N GLY A 81 2.19 32.17 -19.66
CA GLY A 81 2.27 32.25 -21.14
C GLY A 81 3.16 31.20 -21.78
N VAL A 82 3.47 30.09 -21.11
CA VAL A 82 4.27 29.00 -21.68
C VAL A 82 3.43 28.17 -22.64
N ASP A 83 3.94 27.94 -23.82
CA ASP A 83 3.27 27.13 -24.86
C ASP A 83 3.27 25.63 -24.52
N ASN A 84 2.35 24.88 -25.13
CA ASN A 84 2.16 23.45 -24.90
C ASN A 84 3.43 22.61 -25.17
N LYS A 85 4.24 23.00 -26.17
CA LYS A 85 5.45 22.28 -26.52
C LYS A 85 6.54 22.43 -25.47
N SER A 86 6.72 23.65 -24.96
CA SER A 86 7.66 23.93 -23.88
C SER A 86 7.23 23.25 -22.58
N PHE A 87 5.93 23.23 -22.26
CA PHE A 87 5.38 22.52 -21.12
C PHE A 87 5.63 20.99 -21.21
N ALA A 88 5.35 20.37 -22.37
CA ALA A 88 5.62 18.95 -22.60
C ALA A 88 7.12 18.62 -22.42
N THR A 89 8.00 19.51 -22.89
CA THR A 89 9.46 19.36 -22.73
C THR A 89 9.87 19.43 -21.25
N MET A 90 9.33 20.37 -20.48
CA MET A 90 9.59 20.49 -19.04
C MET A 90 9.17 19.23 -18.30
N ARG A 91 7.96 18.71 -18.54
CA ARG A 91 7.48 17.46 -17.94
C ARG A 91 8.36 16.27 -18.29
N SER A 92 8.76 16.18 -19.56
CA SER A 92 9.66 15.09 -20.00
C SER A 92 11.03 15.14 -19.34
N LYS A 93 11.59 16.33 -19.13
CA LYS A 93 12.85 16.51 -18.38
C LYS A 93 12.70 16.15 -16.91
N GLY A 94 11.59 16.55 -16.27
CA GLY A 94 11.26 16.19 -14.89
C GLY A 94 11.12 14.67 -14.69
N ASP A 95 10.39 14.01 -15.58
CA ASP A 95 10.28 12.55 -15.58
C ASP A 95 11.64 11.88 -15.84
N GLY A 96 12.46 12.41 -16.75
CA GLY A 96 13.81 11.93 -17.00
C GLY A 96 14.71 12.01 -15.79
N ALA A 97 14.66 13.10 -15.02
CA ALA A 97 15.40 13.24 -13.77
C ALA A 97 14.94 12.21 -12.71
N LEU A 98 13.63 12.01 -12.57
CA LEU A 98 13.05 11.08 -11.59
C LEU A 98 13.32 9.62 -11.95
N PHE A 99 13.34 9.27 -13.24
CA PHE A 99 13.43 7.90 -13.73
C PHE A 99 14.81 7.54 -14.33
N GLY A 100 15.86 8.23 -13.91
CA GLY A 100 17.22 7.90 -14.34
C GLY A 100 17.44 8.05 -15.87
N GLY A 101 16.94 9.12 -16.45
CA GLY A 101 17.05 9.43 -17.89
C GLY A 101 15.88 8.92 -18.75
N HIS A 102 14.95 8.17 -18.19
CA HIS A 102 13.79 7.66 -18.92
C HIS A 102 12.64 8.66 -18.88
N ASN A 103 12.11 9.08 -20.03
CA ASN A 103 10.88 9.84 -20.10
C ASN A 103 9.64 8.96 -19.87
N THR A 104 8.47 9.56 -19.76
CA THR A 104 7.20 8.86 -19.53
C THR A 104 6.96 7.70 -20.49
N SER A 105 7.17 7.90 -21.80
CA SER A 105 6.94 6.86 -22.83
C SER A 105 7.95 5.71 -22.72
N ALA A 106 9.22 6.01 -22.43
CA ALA A 106 10.24 4.98 -22.20
C ALA A 106 9.92 4.15 -20.96
N MET A 107 9.44 4.78 -19.86
CA MET A 107 9.01 4.07 -18.66
C MET A 107 7.78 3.21 -18.91
N LYS A 108 6.78 3.70 -19.65
CA LYS A 108 5.61 2.88 -20.01
C LYS A 108 6.02 1.63 -20.79
N ARG A 109 6.89 1.76 -21.77
CA ARG A 109 7.42 0.62 -22.53
C ARG A 109 8.19 -0.37 -21.64
N LYS A 110 9.05 0.15 -20.77
CA LYS A 110 9.83 -0.68 -19.81
C LYS A 110 8.94 -1.47 -18.86
N LEU A 111 7.81 -0.91 -18.43
CA LEU A 111 6.85 -1.53 -17.51
C LEU A 111 5.71 -2.28 -18.22
N GLY A 112 5.68 -2.31 -19.55
CA GLY A 112 4.60 -2.95 -20.31
C GLY A 112 3.24 -2.27 -20.16
N ILE A 113 3.22 -0.95 -19.92
CA ILE A 113 1.99 -0.18 -19.69
C ILE A 113 1.42 0.31 -21.02
N PRO A 114 0.12 0.12 -21.29
CA PRO A 114 -0.53 0.67 -22.48
C PRO A 114 -0.40 2.21 -22.56
N GLU A 115 -0.19 2.74 -23.75
CA GLU A 115 0.01 4.18 -23.98
C GLU A 115 -1.17 5.05 -23.49
N ASN A 116 -2.39 4.53 -23.55
CA ASN A 116 -3.61 5.22 -23.11
C ASN A 116 -3.81 5.24 -21.59
N LYS A 117 -2.95 4.57 -20.80
CA LYS A 117 -3.05 4.57 -19.34
C LYS A 117 -2.03 5.52 -18.70
N PRO A 118 -2.39 6.25 -17.64
CA PRO A 118 -1.44 7.08 -16.91
C PRO A 118 -0.31 6.24 -16.29
N LEU A 119 0.95 6.68 -16.42
CA LEU A 119 2.09 6.00 -15.81
C LEU A 119 1.95 5.90 -14.28
N ALA A 120 1.44 6.96 -13.65
CA ALA A 120 1.30 7.04 -12.19
C ALA A 120 0.39 5.96 -11.59
N ASP A 121 -0.53 5.39 -12.36
CA ASP A 121 -1.41 4.31 -11.89
C ASP A 121 -0.66 2.98 -11.69
N PHE A 122 0.55 2.86 -12.24
CA PHE A 122 1.38 1.65 -12.18
C PHE A 122 2.65 1.83 -11.35
N LEU A 123 2.89 3.02 -10.80
CA LEU A 123 4.06 3.29 -9.97
C LEU A 123 3.80 2.88 -8.51
N PRO A 124 4.86 2.49 -7.78
CA PRO A 124 4.81 2.35 -6.33
C PRO A 124 4.46 3.68 -5.63
N THR A 125 3.80 3.61 -4.47
CA THR A 125 3.40 4.79 -3.69
C THR A 125 4.55 5.75 -3.44
N ILE A 126 5.73 5.24 -3.08
CA ILE A 126 6.92 6.07 -2.84
C ILE A 126 7.34 6.88 -4.09
N THR A 127 7.23 6.29 -5.28
CA THR A 127 7.57 6.98 -6.54
C THR A 127 6.52 8.03 -6.90
N ILE A 128 5.25 7.78 -6.62
CA ILE A 128 4.16 8.75 -6.78
C ILE A 128 4.41 9.96 -5.87
N THR A 129 4.75 9.73 -4.59
CA THR A 129 5.07 10.78 -3.63
C THR A 129 6.32 11.57 -4.02
N ALA A 130 7.37 10.89 -4.49
CA ALA A 130 8.58 11.55 -4.97
C ALA A 130 8.29 12.45 -6.19
N LYS A 131 7.44 11.99 -7.11
CA LYS A 131 7.00 12.80 -8.25
C LYS A 131 6.18 14.02 -7.82
N GLN A 132 5.29 13.86 -6.83
CA GLN A 132 4.54 14.96 -6.25
C GLN A 132 5.47 16.03 -5.67
N LEU A 133 6.41 15.65 -4.80
CA LEU A 133 7.37 16.57 -4.19
C LEU A 133 8.23 17.30 -5.24
N ALA A 134 8.69 16.58 -6.28
CA ALA A 134 9.42 17.19 -7.37
C ALA A 134 8.55 18.22 -8.12
N THR A 135 7.25 17.93 -8.33
CA THR A 135 6.32 18.85 -9.00
C THR A 135 6.03 20.09 -8.16
N GLU A 136 5.90 19.95 -6.84
CA GLU A 136 5.72 21.08 -5.91
C GLU A 136 6.94 22.04 -5.91
N ASN A 137 8.15 21.50 -5.95
CA ASN A 137 9.37 22.31 -6.01
C ASN A 137 9.51 23.17 -7.28
N TYR A 138 8.82 22.82 -8.36
CA TYR A 138 8.76 23.65 -9.57
C TYR A 138 7.79 24.85 -9.47
N GLN A 139 7.00 24.94 -8.40
CA GLN A 139 6.04 26.02 -8.18
C GLN A 139 6.63 27.20 -7.40
N LEU A 140 7.80 27.02 -6.78
CA LEU A 140 8.57 28.05 -6.09
C LEU A 140 9.43 28.86 -7.09
#